data_5253be795a61db3f902bcdd5cc01cd6b
#
_entry.id   5253be795a61db3f902bcdd5cc01cd6b
#
_cell.length_a   1.000
_cell.length_b   1.000
_cell.length_c   1.000
_cell.angle_alpha   90.00
_cell.angle_beta   90.00
_cell.angle_gamma   90.00
#
_symmetry.space_group_name_H-M   'P 1'
#
loop_
_entity.id
_entity.type
_entity.pdbx_description
1 polymer ?
#
loop_
_entity_poly.entity_id
_entity_poly.type
_entity_poly.pdbx_seq_one_letter_code
_entity_poly.pdbx_strand_id
1 'polypeptide(L)'
;TALVARTVPAIAEGLEKLRSRVLIFCYQLSHIRNGKSHIQKSLAVWKPELERYTGLVQQIKEKSKERKTLVAEKKALAIYHVKRHKALAVRIAELTEDLEELRSEKALLFQKLEYAEDAGAEEFRKDIATMEAGLKKLEAQEQRYSAELDKALAEYAELKAQASDFDSVELYQARQVLRPAQEKAAERQLEETLQKKPSLIMLLSAKQEVSRLLGEDTEERQARQMVIRRQRSDPQKPKHFQR
;
A
#
# COMPACT_ATOMS: atom_id res chain seq x y z
N THR A 1 -18.15 -41.38 4.38
CA THR A 1 -17.70 -40.24 3.51
C THR A 1 -18.06 -40.60 2.08
N ALA A 2 -19.17 -40.02 1.58
CA ALA A 2 -19.62 -40.19 0.20
C ALA A 2 -18.54 -39.68 -0.74
N LEU A 3 -18.02 -40.55 -1.60
CA LEU A 3 -17.24 -40.18 -2.77
C LEU A 3 -18.19 -39.40 -3.70
N VAL A 4 -18.21 -38.07 -3.60
CA VAL A 4 -18.87 -37.24 -4.59
C VAL A 4 -18.18 -37.53 -5.92
N ALA A 5 -18.90 -38.12 -6.88
CA ALA A 5 -18.38 -38.40 -8.21
C ALA A 5 -17.87 -37.08 -8.78
N ARG A 6 -16.55 -36.95 -8.93
CA ARG A 6 -15.90 -35.75 -9.45
C ARG A 6 -16.21 -35.69 -10.94
N THR A 7 -17.04 -34.75 -11.33
CA THR A 7 -17.38 -34.50 -12.72
C THR A 7 -16.62 -33.30 -13.25
N VAL A 8 -16.41 -33.23 -14.56
CA VAL A 8 -15.78 -32.08 -15.24
C VAL A 8 -16.41 -30.75 -14.82
N PRO A 9 -17.76 -30.59 -14.77
CA PRO A 9 -18.35 -29.35 -14.28
C PRO A 9 -18.01 -28.99 -12.84
N ALA A 10 -17.96 -29.98 -11.93
CA ALA A 10 -17.65 -29.73 -10.52
C ALA A 10 -16.19 -29.30 -10.33
N ILE A 11 -15.26 -29.91 -11.05
CA ILE A 11 -13.85 -29.53 -11.04
C ILE A 11 -13.66 -28.13 -11.65
N ALA A 12 -14.32 -27.86 -12.80
CA ALA A 12 -14.28 -26.55 -13.45
C ALA A 12 -14.82 -25.45 -12.53
N GLU A 13 -15.92 -25.69 -11.84
CA GLU A 13 -16.49 -24.75 -10.87
C GLU A 13 -15.56 -24.50 -9.69
N GLY A 14 -14.95 -25.54 -9.14
CA GLY A 14 -13.96 -25.43 -8.08
C GLY A 14 -12.75 -24.59 -8.48
N LEU A 15 -12.19 -24.85 -9.66
CA LEU A 15 -11.05 -24.09 -10.19
C LEU A 15 -11.39 -22.61 -10.41
N GLU A 16 -12.55 -22.30 -10.98
CA GLU A 16 -12.95 -20.90 -11.22
C GLU A 16 -13.32 -20.16 -9.91
N LYS A 17 -13.86 -20.85 -8.89
CA LYS A 17 -14.06 -20.30 -7.55
C LYS A 17 -12.70 -19.96 -6.87
N LEU A 18 -11.74 -20.87 -6.93
CA LEU A 18 -10.41 -20.62 -6.38
C LEU A 18 -9.68 -19.50 -7.14
N ARG A 19 -9.79 -19.49 -8.47
CA ARG A 19 -9.27 -18.39 -9.30
C ARG A 19 -9.83 -17.04 -8.86
N SER A 20 -11.13 -16.97 -8.60
CA SER A 20 -11.81 -15.76 -8.13
C SER A 20 -11.34 -15.34 -6.74
N ARG A 21 -11.08 -16.28 -5.83
CA ARG A 21 -10.46 -15.98 -4.52
C ARG A 21 -9.05 -15.41 -4.68
N VAL A 22 -8.23 -16.01 -5.55
CA VAL A 22 -6.89 -15.49 -5.89
C VAL A 22 -6.99 -14.07 -6.45
N LEU A 23 -7.96 -13.79 -7.33
CA LEU A 23 -8.20 -12.44 -7.86
C LEU A 23 -8.51 -11.43 -6.75
N ILE A 24 -9.37 -11.79 -5.81
CA ILE A 24 -9.70 -10.92 -4.68
C ILE A 24 -8.44 -10.62 -3.85
N PHE A 25 -7.64 -11.63 -3.53
CA PHE A 25 -6.42 -11.44 -2.75
C PHE A 25 -5.35 -10.62 -3.49
N CYS A 26 -5.14 -10.85 -4.78
CA CYS A 26 -4.24 -10.05 -5.61
C CYS A 26 -4.66 -8.57 -5.63
N TYR A 27 -5.96 -8.30 -5.77
CA TYR A 27 -6.48 -6.94 -5.73
C TYR A 27 -6.26 -6.29 -4.35
N GLN A 28 -6.61 -7.00 -3.27
CA GLN A 28 -6.45 -6.49 -1.89
C GLN A 28 -4.98 -6.20 -1.56
N LEU A 29 -4.07 -7.10 -1.91
CA LEU A 29 -2.63 -6.90 -1.72
C LEU A 29 -2.12 -5.69 -2.49
N SER A 30 -2.54 -5.52 -3.74
CA SER A 30 -2.17 -4.35 -4.55
C SER A 30 -2.70 -3.05 -3.92
N HIS A 31 -3.95 -3.06 -3.42
CA HIS A 31 -4.55 -1.91 -2.74
C HIS A 31 -3.80 -1.53 -1.46
N ILE A 32 -3.45 -2.53 -0.63
CA ILE A 32 -2.67 -2.34 0.60
C ILE A 32 -1.28 -1.80 0.29
N ARG A 33 -0.57 -2.37 -0.68
CA ARG A 33 0.78 -1.93 -1.08
C ARG A 33 0.79 -0.49 -1.57
N ASN A 34 -0.22 -0.09 -2.35
CA ASN A 34 -0.38 1.30 -2.77
C ASN A 34 -0.61 2.24 -1.58
N GLY A 35 -1.49 1.85 -0.64
CA GLY A 35 -1.72 2.60 0.60
C GLY A 35 -0.46 2.73 1.45
N LYS A 36 0.30 1.65 1.63
CA LYS A 36 1.60 1.66 2.33
C LYS A 36 2.58 2.62 1.67
N SER A 37 2.74 2.52 0.35
CA SER A 37 3.64 3.38 -0.41
C SER A 37 3.29 4.86 -0.25
N HIS A 38 2.00 5.19 -0.24
CA HIS A 38 1.56 6.57 0.00
C HIS A 38 1.94 7.06 1.39
N ILE A 39 1.61 6.29 2.44
CA ILE A 39 1.95 6.64 3.83
C ILE A 39 3.47 6.75 4.02
N GLN A 40 4.24 5.81 3.47
CA GLN A 40 5.71 5.83 3.57
C GLN A 40 6.31 7.07 2.92
N LYS A 41 5.80 7.49 1.75
CA LYS A 41 6.24 8.73 1.09
C LYS A 41 5.92 9.96 1.94
N SER A 42 4.73 10.02 2.53
CA SER A 42 4.35 11.11 3.44
C SER A 42 5.24 11.15 4.68
N LEU A 43 5.48 10.01 5.33
CA LEU A 43 6.35 9.91 6.50
C LEU A 43 7.81 10.27 6.18
N ALA A 44 8.30 9.94 4.98
CA ALA A 44 9.66 10.30 4.55
C ALA A 44 9.86 11.81 4.43
N VAL A 45 8.80 12.57 4.16
CA VAL A 45 8.83 14.05 4.14
C VAL A 45 8.60 14.61 5.53
N TRP A 46 7.66 14.08 6.29
CA TRP A 46 7.19 14.68 7.53
C TRP A 46 8.08 14.41 8.73
N LYS A 47 8.72 13.24 8.82
CA LYS A 47 9.63 12.92 9.93
C LYS A 47 10.86 13.85 10.02
N PRO A 48 11.59 14.11 8.92
CA PRO A 48 12.69 15.06 8.95
C PRO A 48 12.27 16.48 9.37
N GLU A 49 11.08 16.93 8.95
CA GLU A 49 10.57 18.24 9.36
C GLU A 49 10.22 18.29 10.85
N LEU A 50 9.72 17.19 11.43
CA LEU A 50 9.51 17.09 12.88
C LEU A 50 10.83 17.09 13.66
N GLU A 51 11.86 16.40 13.16
CA GLU A 51 13.21 16.41 13.74
C GLU A 51 13.81 17.82 13.70
N ARG A 52 13.68 18.50 12.55
CA ARG A 52 14.10 19.90 12.39
C ARG A 52 13.39 20.81 13.37
N TYR A 53 12.08 20.70 13.50
CA TYR A 53 11.31 21.45 14.48
C TYR A 53 11.82 21.20 15.92
N THR A 54 12.03 19.94 16.28
CA THR A 54 12.51 19.56 17.61
C THR A 54 13.89 20.15 17.89
N GLY A 55 14.77 20.13 16.89
CA GLY A 55 16.09 20.77 16.95
C GLY A 55 16.01 22.29 17.15
N LEU A 56 15.14 22.98 16.40
CA LEU A 56 14.91 24.42 16.57
C LEU A 56 14.41 24.77 17.96
N VAL A 57 13.44 24.03 18.49
CA VAL A 57 12.92 24.24 19.86
C VAL A 57 13.99 24.04 20.89
N GLN A 58 14.85 23.04 20.75
CA GLN A 58 15.94 22.78 21.65
C GLN A 58 16.99 23.92 21.61
N GLN A 59 17.40 24.37 20.43
CA GLN A 59 18.32 25.48 20.23
C GLN A 59 17.80 26.80 20.84
N ILE A 60 16.51 27.10 20.59
CA ILE A 60 15.83 28.27 21.16
C ILE A 60 15.88 28.21 22.70
N LYS A 61 15.61 27.04 23.27
CA LYS A 61 15.64 26.84 24.75
C LYS A 61 17.02 27.04 25.31
N GLU A 62 18.06 26.47 24.70
CA GLU A 62 19.45 26.59 25.14
C GLU A 62 19.95 28.00 25.03
N LYS A 63 19.82 28.67 23.88
CA LYS A 63 20.23 30.06 23.68
C LYS A 63 19.43 31.01 24.55
N SER A 64 18.16 30.78 24.82
CA SER A 64 17.35 31.57 25.75
C SER A 64 17.86 31.45 27.20
N LYS A 65 18.26 30.24 27.61
CA LYS A 65 18.84 30.00 28.91
C LYS A 65 20.20 30.71 29.05
N GLU A 66 21.10 30.57 28.05
CA GLU A 66 22.39 31.27 28.01
C GLU A 66 22.20 32.77 28.09
N ARG A 67 21.32 33.35 27.26
CA ARG A 67 21.01 34.78 27.26
C ARG A 67 20.54 35.27 28.65
N LYS A 68 19.61 34.51 29.29
CA LYS A 68 19.12 34.84 30.64
C LYS A 68 20.25 34.86 31.66
N THR A 69 21.16 33.88 31.61
CA THR A 69 22.34 33.80 32.50
C THR A 69 23.29 35.01 32.32
N LEU A 70 23.61 35.35 31.05
CA LEU A 70 24.47 36.49 30.75
C LEU A 70 23.83 37.84 31.12
N VAL A 71 22.52 37.99 30.99
CA VAL A 71 21.78 39.16 31.43
C VAL A 71 21.85 39.30 32.97
N ALA A 72 21.69 38.17 33.70
CA ALA A 72 21.82 38.17 35.16
C ALA A 72 23.27 38.51 35.60
N GLU A 73 24.27 37.92 34.97
CA GLU A 73 25.69 38.24 35.20
C GLU A 73 25.96 39.71 34.95
N LYS A 74 25.51 40.26 33.83
CA LYS A 74 25.69 41.69 33.49
C LYS A 74 25.06 42.61 34.55
N LYS A 75 23.89 42.24 35.10
CA LYS A 75 23.23 43.01 36.19
C LYS A 75 23.95 42.94 37.50
N ALA A 76 24.59 41.81 37.84
CA ALA A 76 25.33 41.61 39.07
C ALA A 76 26.77 42.22 39.05
N LEU A 77 27.26 42.53 37.84
CA LEU A 77 28.61 43.04 37.64
C LEU A 77 28.74 44.50 38.09
N ALA A 78 29.79 44.81 38.85
CA ALA A 78 30.07 46.18 39.30
C ALA A 78 30.44 47.14 38.15
N ILE A 79 29.99 48.39 38.22
CA ILE A 79 30.03 49.41 37.15
C ILE A 79 31.47 49.66 36.61
N TYR A 80 32.49 49.47 37.41
CA TYR A 80 33.88 49.72 37.01
C TYR A 80 34.44 48.61 36.08
N HIS A 81 33.79 47.48 35.90
CA HIS A 81 34.17 46.42 34.93
C HIS A 81 33.74 46.73 33.50
N VAL A 82 34.04 47.89 32.98
CA VAL A 82 33.55 48.41 31.69
C VAL A 82 33.82 47.48 30.50
N LYS A 83 35.03 46.88 30.44
CA LYS A 83 35.37 45.93 29.33
C LYS A 83 34.48 44.69 29.36
N ARG A 84 34.23 44.14 30.56
CA ARG A 84 33.37 42.93 30.71
C ARG A 84 31.89 43.27 30.43
N HIS A 85 31.42 44.45 30.84
CA HIS A 85 30.08 44.94 30.49
C HIS A 85 29.88 45.06 29.00
N LYS A 86 30.87 45.58 28.24
CA LYS A 86 30.81 45.66 26.78
C LYS A 86 30.80 44.28 26.14
N ALA A 87 31.67 43.35 26.55
CA ALA A 87 31.72 42.00 26.03
C ALA A 87 30.41 41.24 26.26
N LEU A 88 29.82 41.31 27.45
CA LEU A 88 28.53 40.74 27.77
C LEU A 88 27.39 41.35 26.95
N ALA A 89 27.43 42.69 26.71
CA ALA A 89 26.43 43.35 25.89
C ALA A 89 26.46 42.87 24.44
N VAL A 90 27.64 42.71 23.84
CA VAL A 90 27.81 42.18 22.48
C VAL A 90 27.29 40.77 22.42
N ARG A 91 27.68 39.88 23.35
CA ARG A 91 27.23 38.49 23.35
C ARG A 91 25.70 38.35 23.55
N ILE A 92 25.10 39.21 24.39
CA ILE A 92 23.64 39.23 24.58
C ILE A 92 22.92 39.70 23.29
N ALA A 93 23.53 40.68 22.57
CA ALA A 93 22.97 41.13 21.29
C ALA A 93 23.01 40.02 20.25
N GLU A 94 24.16 39.35 20.05
CA GLU A 94 24.31 38.20 19.16
C GLU A 94 23.29 37.11 19.48
N LEU A 95 23.16 36.70 20.75
CA LEU A 95 22.15 35.68 21.15
C LEU A 95 20.72 36.15 20.93
N THR A 96 20.45 37.45 20.96
CA THR A 96 19.11 37.97 20.67
C THR A 96 18.79 37.87 19.19
N GLU A 97 19.74 38.23 18.34
CA GLU A 97 19.63 38.11 16.88
C GLU A 97 19.46 36.63 16.48
N ASP A 98 20.32 35.73 16.98
CA ASP A 98 20.20 34.28 16.77
C ASP A 98 18.82 33.75 17.19
N LEU A 99 18.26 34.20 18.31
CA LEU A 99 16.95 33.78 18.78
C LEU A 99 15.82 34.29 17.89
N GLU A 100 15.94 35.47 17.31
CA GLU A 100 14.97 36.00 16.35
C GLU A 100 15.00 35.23 15.04
N GLU A 101 16.19 34.89 14.54
CA GLU A 101 16.36 34.03 13.36
C GLU A 101 15.76 32.65 13.58
N LEU A 102 16.08 31.96 14.67
CA LEU A 102 15.54 30.63 14.98
C LEU A 102 14.02 30.63 15.15
N ARG A 103 13.45 31.69 15.73
CA ARG A 103 11.99 31.82 15.86
C ARG A 103 11.33 32.04 14.51
N SER A 104 11.94 32.87 13.65
CA SER A 104 11.45 33.09 12.29
C SER A 104 11.49 31.81 11.47
N GLU A 105 12.58 31.04 11.58
CA GLU A 105 12.69 29.74 10.91
C GLU A 105 11.63 28.75 11.42
N LYS A 106 11.39 28.72 12.74
CA LYS A 106 10.32 27.90 13.33
C LYS A 106 8.94 28.29 12.79
N ALA A 107 8.63 29.59 12.70
CA ALA A 107 7.36 30.09 12.17
C ALA A 107 7.17 29.72 10.69
N LEU A 108 8.20 29.89 9.87
CA LEU A 108 8.17 29.49 8.45
C LEU A 108 7.95 28.00 8.27
N LEU A 109 8.51 27.17 9.16
CA LEU A 109 8.29 25.72 9.13
C LEU A 109 6.80 25.38 9.30
N PHE A 110 6.13 25.96 10.29
CA PHE A 110 4.70 25.75 10.53
C PHE A 110 3.83 26.30 9.41
N GLN A 111 4.17 27.46 8.86
CA GLN A 111 3.48 28.02 7.73
C GLN A 111 3.55 27.06 6.51
N LYS A 112 4.73 26.49 6.25
CA LYS A 112 4.94 25.50 5.18
C LYS A 112 4.11 24.23 5.38
N LEU A 113 3.92 23.81 6.62
CA LEU A 113 3.19 22.61 7.00
C LEU A 113 1.69 22.86 7.21
N GLU A 114 1.23 24.10 7.07
CA GLU A 114 -0.18 24.51 7.28
C GLU A 114 -0.72 24.26 8.71
N TYR A 115 0.16 24.23 9.71
CA TYR A 115 -0.21 24.10 11.13
C TYR A 115 -0.18 25.46 11.84
N ALA A 116 -1.04 25.64 12.85
CA ALA A 116 -0.98 26.79 13.75
C ALA A 116 0.22 26.68 14.70
N GLU A 117 0.91 27.82 14.97
CA GLU A 117 2.26 27.83 15.58
C GLU A 117 2.36 27.13 16.95
N ASP A 118 1.41 27.29 17.85
CA ASP A 118 1.49 26.74 19.21
C ASP A 118 0.76 25.41 19.41
N ALA A 119 -0.41 25.21 18.80
CA ALA A 119 -1.15 23.95 18.83
C ALA A 119 -0.62 22.94 17.80
N GLY A 120 -0.05 23.43 16.71
CA GLY A 120 0.33 22.66 15.55
C GLY A 120 1.41 21.62 15.79
N ALA A 121 2.33 21.85 16.74
CA ALA A 121 3.39 20.88 17.03
C ALA A 121 2.86 19.55 17.60
N GLU A 122 1.80 19.62 18.40
CA GLU A 122 1.19 18.45 18.99
C GLU A 122 0.28 17.73 17.98
N GLU A 123 -0.43 18.48 17.16
CA GLU A 123 -1.21 17.95 16.05
C GLU A 123 -0.30 17.27 15.04
N PHE A 124 0.82 17.90 14.65
CA PHE A 124 1.80 17.33 13.75
C PHE A 124 2.39 16.00 14.24
N ARG A 125 2.70 15.89 15.54
CA ARG A 125 3.13 14.63 16.16
C ARG A 125 2.04 13.57 16.15
N LYS A 126 0.77 13.95 16.43
CA LYS A 126 -0.37 13.06 16.40
C LYS A 126 -0.63 12.53 14.99
N ASP A 127 -0.49 13.37 13.98
CA ASP A 127 -0.67 12.98 12.58
C ASP A 127 0.40 11.99 12.13
N ILE A 128 1.67 12.22 12.48
CA ILE A 128 2.75 11.26 12.24
C ILE A 128 2.47 9.94 12.97
N ALA A 129 2.10 9.99 14.25
CA ALA A 129 1.78 8.77 15.01
C ALA A 129 0.60 8.00 14.41
N THR A 130 -0.40 8.72 13.93
CA THR A 130 -1.57 8.13 13.25
C THR A 130 -1.18 7.46 11.93
N MET A 131 -0.30 8.10 11.14
CA MET A 131 0.24 7.49 9.91
C MET A 131 1.07 6.24 10.22
N GLU A 132 1.91 6.27 11.26
CA GLU A 132 2.70 5.10 11.68
C GLU A 132 1.81 3.94 12.16
N ALA A 133 0.77 4.25 12.92
CA ALA A 133 -0.22 3.25 13.34
C ALA A 133 -0.97 2.67 12.14
N GLY A 134 -1.34 3.52 11.19
CA GLY A 134 -1.95 3.13 9.92
C GLY A 134 -1.03 2.21 9.11
N LEU A 135 0.25 2.52 9.02
CA LEU A 135 1.24 1.71 8.33
C LEU A 135 1.36 0.31 8.95
N LYS A 136 1.47 0.21 10.29
CA LYS A 136 1.50 -1.07 11.00
C LYS A 136 0.24 -1.90 10.77
N LYS A 137 -0.93 -1.25 10.72
CA LYS A 137 -2.19 -1.94 10.43
C LYS A 137 -2.20 -2.50 9.00
N LEU A 138 -1.73 -1.74 8.02
CA LEU A 138 -1.63 -2.21 6.64
C LEU A 138 -0.59 -3.34 6.48
N GLU A 139 0.51 -3.32 7.24
CA GLU A 139 1.50 -4.39 7.27
C GLU A 139 0.91 -5.70 7.80
N ALA A 140 0.15 -5.64 8.89
CA ALA A 140 -0.55 -6.81 9.42
C ALA A 140 -1.59 -7.35 8.44
N GLN A 141 -2.32 -6.47 7.73
CA GLN A 141 -3.28 -6.87 6.70
C GLN A 141 -2.57 -7.51 5.50
N GLU A 142 -1.42 -6.98 5.07
CA GLU A 142 -0.64 -7.55 3.97
C GLU A 142 -0.18 -8.97 4.31
N GLN A 143 0.35 -9.19 5.50
CA GLN A 143 0.76 -10.53 5.95
C GLN A 143 -0.41 -11.51 5.93
N ARG A 144 -1.58 -11.10 6.45
CA ARG A 144 -2.78 -11.92 6.44
C ARG A 144 -3.23 -12.30 5.03
N TYR A 145 -3.35 -11.30 4.14
CA TYR A 145 -3.80 -11.58 2.77
C TYR A 145 -2.77 -12.36 1.96
N SER A 146 -1.46 -12.19 2.24
CA SER A 146 -0.41 -13.01 1.63
C SER A 146 -0.57 -14.47 2.03
N ALA A 147 -0.76 -14.76 3.31
CA ALA A 147 -0.98 -16.14 3.78
C ALA A 147 -2.25 -16.78 3.19
N GLU A 148 -3.34 -16.01 3.07
CA GLU A 148 -4.57 -16.51 2.43
C GLU A 148 -4.40 -16.73 0.92
N LEU A 149 -3.60 -15.91 0.26
CA LEU A 149 -3.23 -16.10 -1.15
C LEU A 149 -2.44 -17.40 -1.33
N ASP A 150 -1.41 -17.61 -0.52
CA ASP A 150 -0.58 -18.82 -0.59
C ASP A 150 -1.43 -20.08 -0.38
N LYS A 151 -2.36 -20.04 0.57
CA LYS A 151 -3.32 -21.13 0.81
C LYS A 151 -4.23 -21.36 -0.40
N ALA A 152 -4.78 -20.31 -0.99
CA ALA A 152 -5.64 -20.44 -2.17
C ALA A 152 -4.88 -20.98 -3.37
N LEU A 153 -3.60 -20.62 -3.54
CA LEU A 153 -2.73 -21.16 -4.59
C LEU A 153 -2.44 -22.64 -4.38
N ALA A 154 -2.20 -23.07 -3.15
CA ALA A 154 -2.02 -24.49 -2.81
C ALA A 154 -3.29 -25.29 -3.11
N GLU A 155 -4.47 -24.81 -2.65
CA GLU A 155 -5.76 -25.45 -2.93
C GLU A 155 -6.03 -25.55 -4.46
N TYR A 156 -5.66 -24.49 -5.21
CA TYR A 156 -5.79 -24.50 -6.67
C TYR A 156 -4.86 -25.51 -7.33
N ALA A 157 -3.61 -25.63 -6.88
CA ALA A 157 -2.65 -26.59 -7.40
C ALA A 157 -3.09 -28.04 -7.14
N GLU A 158 -3.62 -28.32 -5.94
CA GLU A 158 -4.18 -29.64 -5.61
C GLU A 158 -5.38 -30.00 -6.49
N LEU A 159 -6.33 -29.07 -6.67
CA LEU A 159 -7.49 -29.30 -7.51
C LEU A 159 -7.11 -29.45 -8.97
N LYS A 160 -6.10 -28.71 -9.43
CA LYS A 160 -5.56 -28.79 -10.78
C LYS A 160 -4.87 -30.14 -11.03
N ALA A 161 -4.14 -30.67 -10.05
CA ALA A 161 -3.57 -32.01 -10.14
C ALA A 161 -4.66 -33.09 -10.31
N GLN A 162 -5.78 -32.95 -9.58
CA GLN A 162 -6.93 -33.83 -9.73
C GLN A 162 -7.64 -33.66 -11.09
N ALA A 163 -7.55 -32.49 -11.69
CA ALA A 163 -8.11 -32.20 -12.99
C ALA A 163 -7.34 -32.86 -14.14
N SER A 164 -6.11 -33.34 -13.92
CA SER A 164 -5.31 -34.02 -14.95
C SER A 164 -5.92 -35.34 -15.45
N ASP A 165 -6.84 -35.93 -14.69
CA ASP A 165 -7.53 -37.17 -15.03
C ASP A 165 -8.65 -36.94 -16.05
N PHE A 166 -9.02 -35.70 -16.33
CA PHE A 166 -10.11 -35.32 -17.22
C PHE A 166 -9.63 -34.78 -18.57
N ASP A 167 -10.52 -34.82 -19.56
CA ASP A 167 -10.24 -34.24 -20.89
C ASP A 167 -9.98 -32.71 -20.75
N SER A 168 -8.79 -32.30 -21.18
CA SER A 168 -8.35 -30.92 -21.06
C SER A 168 -9.21 -29.94 -21.90
N VAL A 169 -9.79 -30.39 -23.00
CA VAL A 169 -10.63 -29.54 -23.86
C VAL A 169 -12.02 -29.34 -23.24
N GLU A 170 -12.62 -30.41 -22.70
CA GLU A 170 -13.90 -30.30 -21.98
C GLU A 170 -13.76 -29.43 -20.75
N LEU A 171 -12.69 -29.62 -19.95
CA LEU A 171 -12.42 -28.83 -18.78
C LEU A 171 -12.22 -27.35 -19.14
N TYR A 172 -11.45 -27.07 -20.18
CA TYR A 172 -11.26 -25.69 -20.66
C TYR A 172 -12.59 -25.03 -21.08
N GLN A 173 -13.42 -25.74 -21.86
CA GLN A 173 -14.71 -25.21 -22.29
C GLN A 173 -15.66 -24.96 -21.11
N ALA A 174 -15.72 -25.87 -20.14
CA ALA A 174 -16.50 -25.70 -18.92
C ALA A 174 -16.06 -24.48 -18.11
N ARG A 175 -14.74 -24.29 -17.95
CA ARG A 175 -14.16 -23.12 -17.27
C ARG A 175 -14.51 -21.81 -17.99
N GLN A 176 -14.43 -21.76 -19.31
CA GLN A 176 -14.74 -20.54 -20.08
C GLN A 176 -16.20 -20.10 -19.91
N VAL A 177 -17.12 -21.04 -19.75
CA VAL A 177 -18.55 -20.74 -19.51
C VAL A 177 -18.75 -20.15 -18.10
N LEU A 178 -18.02 -20.66 -17.10
CA LEU A 178 -18.19 -20.26 -15.69
C LEU A 178 -17.44 -18.97 -15.33
N ARG A 179 -16.30 -18.71 -15.96
CA ARG A 179 -15.38 -17.61 -15.67
C ARG A 179 -16.04 -16.24 -15.58
N PRO A 180 -16.88 -15.78 -16.52
CA PRO A 180 -17.48 -14.45 -16.46
C PRO A 180 -18.38 -14.26 -15.23
N ALA A 181 -19.13 -15.30 -14.85
CA ALA A 181 -20.01 -15.25 -13.68
C ALA A 181 -19.21 -15.18 -12.38
N GLN A 182 -18.13 -15.96 -12.29
CA GLN A 182 -17.23 -15.99 -11.12
C GLN A 182 -16.43 -14.69 -10.98
N GLU A 183 -15.95 -14.10 -12.08
CA GLU A 183 -15.29 -12.79 -12.05
C GLU A 183 -16.24 -11.69 -11.59
N LYS A 184 -17.48 -11.68 -12.09
CA LYS A 184 -18.50 -10.73 -11.65
C LYS A 184 -18.85 -10.89 -10.16
N ALA A 185 -18.87 -12.11 -9.65
CA ALA A 185 -19.05 -12.37 -8.22
C ALA A 185 -17.87 -11.84 -7.39
N ALA A 186 -16.63 -12.03 -7.85
CA ALA A 186 -15.44 -11.48 -7.21
C ALA A 186 -15.46 -9.95 -7.19
N GLU A 187 -15.85 -9.31 -8.29
CA GLU A 187 -16.00 -7.85 -8.38
C GLU A 187 -17.01 -7.31 -7.37
N ARG A 188 -18.16 -7.97 -7.23
CA ARG A 188 -19.18 -7.62 -6.21
C ARG A 188 -18.64 -7.76 -4.79
N GLN A 189 -17.95 -8.85 -4.50
CA GLN A 189 -17.34 -9.07 -3.18
C GLN A 189 -16.29 -8.00 -2.86
N LEU A 190 -15.50 -7.56 -3.84
CA LEU A 190 -14.57 -6.45 -3.70
C LEU A 190 -15.31 -5.13 -3.46
N GLU A 191 -16.40 -4.86 -4.17
CA GLU A 191 -17.24 -3.67 -3.98
C GLU A 191 -17.82 -3.61 -2.56
N GLU A 192 -18.37 -4.73 -2.08
CA GLU A 192 -18.87 -4.86 -0.71
C GLU A 192 -17.78 -4.64 0.34
N THR A 193 -16.59 -5.25 0.15
CA THR A 193 -15.47 -5.14 1.09
C THR A 193 -14.90 -3.72 1.14
N LEU A 194 -14.81 -3.06 -0.01
CA LEU A 194 -14.23 -1.72 -0.14
C LEU A 194 -15.26 -0.62 0.10
N GLN A 195 -16.56 -0.94 0.14
CA GLN A 195 -17.69 0.00 0.15
C GLN A 195 -17.62 1.03 -0.99
N LYS A 196 -16.98 0.67 -2.09
CA LYS A 196 -16.84 1.47 -3.32
C LYS A 196 -16.51 0.57 -4.49
N LYS A 197 -16.76 1.05 -5.71
CA LYS A 197 -16.39 0.31 -6.92
C LYS A 197 -14.88 0.09 -6.99
N PRO A 198 -14.44 -1.14 -7.33
CA PRO A 198 -13.03 -1.42 -7.55
C PRO A 198 -12.45 -0.57 -8.68
N SER A 199 -11.20 -0.16 -8.55
CA SER A 199 -10.50 0.53 -9.64
C SER A 199 -10.30 -0.42 -10.81
N LEU A 200 -10.74 -0.02 -12.00
CA LEU A 200 -10.61 -0.83 -13.22
C LEU A 200 -9.14 -1.15 -13.54
N ILE A 201 -8.25 -0.19 -13.38
CA ILE A 201 -6.81 -0.37 -13.63
C ILE A 201 -6.23 -1.42 -12.68
N MET A 202 -6.56 -1.32 -11.39
CA MET A 202 -6.09 -2.28 -10.40
C MET A 202 -6.69 -3.67 -10.62
N LEU A 203 -7.95 -3.74 -11.06
CA LEU A 203 -8.62 -5.00 -11.36
C LEU A 203 -7.97 -5.69 -12.57
N LEU A 204 -7.65 -4.95 -13.62
CA LEU A 204 -6.93 -5.47 -14.78
C LEU A 204 -5.52 -5.97 -14.41
N SER A 205 -4.79 -5.20 -13.59
CA SER A 205 -3.49 -5.62 -13.07
C SER A 205 -3.60 -6.89 -12.21
N ALA A 206 -4.61 -6.97 -11.34
CA ALA A 206 -4.85 -8.18 -10.55
C ALA A 206 -5.21 -9.39 -11.42
N LYS A 207 -6.00 -9.22 -12.48
CA LYS A 207 -6.31 -10.30 -13.45
C LYS A 207 -5.06 -10.80 -14.18
N GLN A 208 -4.15 -9.91 -14.56
CA GLN A 208 -2.85 -10.29 -15.15
C GLN A 208 -2.00 -11.08 -14.16
N GLU A 209 -1.93 -10.64 -12.91
CA GLU A 209 -1.18 -11.32 -11.86
C GLU A 209 -1.76 -12.72 -11.57
N VAL A 210 -3.08 -12.87 -11.56
CA VAL A 210 -3.75 -14.17 -11.45
C VAL A 210 -3.34 -15.10 -12.60
N SER A 211 -3.38 -14.62 -13.84
CA SER A 211 -2.97 -15.44 -15.00
C SER A 211 -1.51 -15.89 -14.89
N ARG A 212 -0.64 -15.01 -14.39
CA ARG A 212 0.76 -15.32 -14.13
C ARG A 212 0.93 -16.37 -13.04
N LEU A 213 0.30 -16.18 -11.88
CA LEU A 213 0.42 -17.06 -10.72
C LEU A 213 -0.14 -18.46 -10.99
N LEU A 214 -1.22 -18.56 -11.74
CA LEU A 214 -1.88 -19.83 -12.08
C LEU A 214 -1.33 -20.49 -13.35
N GLY A 215 -0.43 -19.83 -14.08
CA GLY A 215 0.15 -20.33 -15.33
C GLY A 215 -0.86 -20.46 -16.47
N GLU A 216 -1.94 -19.66 -16.47
CA GLU A 216 -3.05 -19.79 -17.41
C GLU A 216 -2.65 -19.50 -18.85
N ASP A 217 -1.72 -18.60 -19.11
CA ASP A 217 -1.33 -18.17 -20.46
C ASP A 217 -0.81 -19.33 -21.34
N THR A 218 -0.07 -20.25 -20.74
CA THR A 218 0.47 -21.43 -21.43
C THR A 218 -0.59 -22.48 -21.66
N GLU A 219 -1.44 -22.71 -20.69
CA GLU A 219 -2.52 -23.70 -20.75
C GLU A 219 -3.62 -23.29 -21.72
N GLU A 220 -4.04 -22.03 -21.69
CA GLU A 220 -5.02 -21.51 -22.63
C GLU A 220 -4.54 -21.61 -24.08
N ARG A 221 -3.26 -21.32 -24.35
CA ARG A 221 -2.68 -21.49 -25.69
C ARG A 221 -2.71 -22.94 -26.13
N GLN A 222 -2.33 -23.88 -25.26
CA GLN A 222 -2.37 -25.30 -25.55
C GLN A 222 -3.78 -25.82 -25.77
N ALA A 223 -4.73 -25.48 -24.87
CA ALA A 223 -6.11 -25.88 -25.00
C ALA A 223 -6.76 -25.33 -26.29
N ARG A 224 -6.56 -24.04 -26.59
CA ARG A 224 -7.01 -23.43 -27.86
C ARG A 224 -6.45 -24.15 -29.08
N GLN A 225 -5.20 -24.53 -29.09
CA GLN A 225 -4.60 -25.30 -30.22
C GLN A 225 -5.23 -26.67 -30.35
N MET A 226 -5.52 -27.34 -29.22
CA MET A 226 -6.20 -28.64 -29.27
C MET A 226 -7.63 -28.52 -29.77
N VAL A 227 -8.39 -27.51 -29.37
CA VAL A 227 -9.75 -27.23 -29.90
C VAL A 227 -9.69 -27.03 -31.39
N ILE A 228 -8.76 -26.22 -31.91
CA ILE A 228 -8.62 -25.96 -33.34
C ILE A 228 -8.25 -27.25 -34.09
N ARG A 229 -7.35 -28.08 -33.54
CA ARG A 229 -7.00 -29.38 -34.15
C ARG A 229 -8.17 -30.32 -34.21
N ARG A 230 -8.99 -30.46 -33.14
CA ARG A 230 -10.20 -31.29 -33.13
C ARG A 230 -11.23 -30.80 -34.15
N GLN A 231 -11.47 -29.50 -34.27
CA GLN A 231 -12.37 -28.93 -35.26
C GLN A 231 -11.94 -29.18 -36.72
N ARG A 232 -10.62 -29.25 -36.97
CA ARG A 232 -10.05 -29.57 -38.27
C ARG A 232 -10.07 -31.06 -38.60
N SER A 233 -10.08 -31.92 -37.57
CA SER A 233 -10.04 -33.37 -37.70
C SER A 233 -11.46 -34.01 -37.78
N ASP A 234 -12.52 -33.23 -37.58
CA ASP A 234 -13.90 -33.73 -37.66
C ASP A 234 -14.46 -33.60 -39.11
N PRO A 235 -14.53 -34.72 -39.86
CA PRO A 235 -14.90 -34.69 -41.28
C PRO A 235 -16.42 -34.51 -41.51
N GLN A 236 -17.24 -34.39 -40.46
CA GLN A 236 -18.70 -34.45 -40.58
C GLN A 236 -19.43 -33.08 -40.58
N LYS A 237 -18.76 -31.94 -40.62
CA LYS A 237 -19.46 -30.66 -40.84
C LYS A 237 -19.41 -30.24 -42.30
N PRO A 238 -20.52 -30.37 -43.07
CA PRO A 238 -20.55 -29.82 -44.42
C PRO A 238 -20.39 -28.32 -44.38
N LYS A 239 -19.43 -27.79 -45.16
CA LYS A 239 -19.31 -26.36 -45.41
C LYS A 239 -20.58 -25.88 -46.10
N HIS A 240 -21.53 -25.34 -45.36
CA HIS A 240 -22.59 -24.53 -45.94
C HIS A 240 -21.97 -23.23 -46.46
N PHE A 241 -21.51 -23.29 -47.73
CA PHE A 241 -21.36 -22.10 -48.54
C PHE A 241 -22.76 -21.63 -48.92
N GLN A 242 -23.28 -20.61 -48.27
CA GLN A 242 -24.35 -19.82 -48.83
C GLN A 242 -23.77 -18.87 -49.89
N ARG A 243 -24.27 -19.03 -51.11
CA ARG A 243 -24.11 -18.08 -52.19
C ARG A 243 -24.96 -16.83 -51.96
#